data_a675fa2b4fe0f2f72b68192c03e8d9fd
#
_entry.id   a675fa2b4fe0f2f72b68192c03e8d9fd
#
_cell.length_a   1.000
_cell.length_b   1.000
_cell.length_c   1.000
_cell.angle_alpha   90.00
_cell.angle_beta   90.00
_cell.angle_gamma   90.00
#
_symmetry.space_group_name_H-M   'P 1'
#
loop_
_entity.id
_entity.type
_entity.pdbx_description
1 polymer ?
#
loop_
_entity_poly.entity_id
_entity_poly.type
_entity_poly.pdbx_seq_one_letter_code
_entity_poly.pdbx_strand_id
1 'polypeptide(L)'
;MDTNFSPIENYPFLSPFIFTEDPQKLEKHKKALLKKLIKAWMPLHIEDSQTQEYLSAREEVFATVTAEYYEKQYKIIVEKSLSADSSFTTLAQNTRLLDSIIHTAFEYAFKDLPTLKVRIIEELKKEYRFKKRILPENQQKLKLTQKQIEKIESNPEDPEQRQLLKYYNSIEADLTQETTDLNERLKYLKEHMPLAEQAEFNSDFLLNHLVIFARGGYGRAELSFASDRDLGYCLDTQQLSTGEAEICRQFIIHIEHLLRIAGIETAHQYFELNEDLSRFKDPATIHTIPSILESRVLLGSNNLANALKRRFFQILPYETFVLSQIRDYHDRAVPGLSQMNLKEDQGGLRSLQIPLWLAAATFGVFPNQTADMLALLIQKRIISPRQGFKLCQALEFLYDLRNFSATGEKFHFDDEARERGLSEKDIQINIINDATERLYLLKKKRFQTIDVFDRYRLQMVDYIQYLSQAILQRLLDRTIVRTFSNFQVVVHLGQRQIVEVNALEGMPQVPMSLIFNDPTALLELFEYVGQSEYDLSFDLKDEMADLIRIITPDVIDT
;
A
#
# COMPACT_ATOMS: atom_id res chain seq x y z
N MET A 1 -5.60 -13.36 15.31
CA MET A 1 -4.83 -12.11 15.30
C MET A 1 -5.22 -11.32 16.53
N ASP A 2 -4.27 -11.05 17.39
CA ASP A 2 -4.51 -10.20 18.54
C ASP A 2 -4.34 -8.74 18.08
N THR A 3 -5.44 -8.05 17.86
CA THR A 3 -5.46 -6.68 17.33
C THR A 3 -5.14 -5.63 18.39
N ASN A 4 -5.01 -6.04 19.66
CA ASN A 4 -4.72 -5.17 20.80
C ASN A 4 -3.25 -5.26 21.26
N PHE A 5 -2.37 -5.76 20.39
CA PHE A 5 -0.97 -5.89 20.71
C PHE A 5 -0.30 -4.51 20.68
N SER A 6 -0.01 -3.94 21.86
CA SER A 6 0.84 -2.77 22.01
C SER A 6 2.04 -3.12 22.88
N PRO A 7 3.13 -3.63 22.29
CA PRO A 7 4.34 -3.98 23.04
C PRO A 7 5.07 -2.78 23.61
N ILE A 8 4.64 -1.58 23.23
CA ILE A 8 5.36 -0.33 23.47
C ILE A 8 5.33 0.11 24.93
N GLU A 9 4.31 -0.27 25.70
CA GLU A 9 4.23 0.04 27.13
C GLU A 9 5.46 -0.46 27.90
N ASN A 10 6.10 -1.51 27.37
CA ASN A 10 7.32 -2.07 27.92
C ASN A 10 8.61 -1.32 27.48
N TYR A 11 8.49 -0.39 26.53
CA TYR A 11 9.62 0.32 25.92
C TYR A 11 9.37 1.83 25.81
N PRO A 12 9.28 2.57 26.93
CA PRO A 12 8.93 4.00 26.94
C PRO A 12 9.84 4.86 26.08
N PHE A 13 11.08 4.45 25.82
CA PHE A 13 12.03 5.17 24.96
C PHE A 13 11.61 5.20 23.48
N LEU A 14 10.68 4.34 23.06
CA LEU A 14 10.09 4.37 21.71
C LEU A 14 8.89 5.31 21.60
N SER A 15 8.32 5.78 22.73
CA SER A 15 7.14 6.65 22.74
C SER A 15 7.28 7.92 21.89
N PRO A 16 8.46 8.60 21.80
CA PRO A 16 8.62 9.77 20.94
C PRO A 16 8.43 9.49 19.45
N PHE A 17 8.54 8.22 19.03
CA PHE A 17 8.46 7.79 17.64
C PHE A 17 7.08 7.24 17.26
N ILE A 18 6.10 7.37 18.18
CA ILE A 18 4.74 6.90 17.96
C ILE A 18 3.83 8.07 17.58
N PHE A 19 3.05 7.81 16.53
CA PHE A 19 1.89 8.62 16.25
C PHE A 19 0.76 8.24 17.21
N THR A 20 0.42 9.16 18.08
CA THR A 20 -0.80 9.04 18.89
C THR A 20 -1.90 9.85 18.22
N GLU A 21 -3.02 9.19 17.93
CA GLU A 21 -4.19 9.91 17.50
C GLU A 21 -4.58 10.92 18.59
N ASP A 22 -4.72 12.17 18.17
CA ASP A 22 -5.17 13.24 19.04
C ASP A 22 -6.52 13.75 18.51
N PRO A 23 -7.64 13.18 19.01
CA PRO A 23 -8.97 13.54 18.54
C PRO A 23 -9.26 15.04 18.67
N GLN A 24 -8.67 15.72 19.66
CA GLN A 24 -8.87 17.16 19.85
C GLN A 24 -8.17 17.97 18.74
N LYS A 25 -6.95 17.57 18.36
CA LYS A 25 -6.22 18.23 17.27
C LYS A 25 -6.86 17.94 15.92
N LEU A 26 -7.26 16.70 15.67
CA LEU A 26 -8.02 16.32 14.47
C LEU A 26 -9.29 17.18 14.36
N GLU A 27 -10.09 17.20 15.43
CA GLU A 27 -11.34 17.93 15.47
C GLU A 27 -11.14 19.45 15.33
N LYS A 28 -10.04 20.00 15.87
CA LYS A 28 -9.69 21.41 15.71
C LYS A 28 -9.46 21.77 14.23
N HIS A 29 -8.69 20.98 13.50
CA HIS A 29 -8.44 21.21 12.07
C HIS A 29 -9.73 21.04 11.27
N LYS A 30 -10.49 19.98 11.52
CA LYS A 30 -11.77 19.72 10.88
C LYS A 30 -12.75 20.86 11.08
N LYS A 31 -12.97 21.31 12.32
CA LYS A 31 -13.86 22.46 12.65
C LYS A 31 -13.40 23.75 11.97
N ALA A 32 -12.09 24.00 11.93
CA ALA A 32 -11.55 25.19 11.28
C ALA A 32 -11.83 25.19 9.77
N LEU A 33 -11.65 24.05 9.11
CA LEU A 33 -11.93 23.89 7.68
C LEU A 33 -13.43 23.97 7.39
N LEU A 34 -14.26 23.23 8.14
CA LEU A 34 -15.73 23.29 7.99
C LEU A 34 -16.29 24.69 8.17
N LYS A 35 -15.79 25.45 9.16
CA LYS A 35 -16.20 26.85 9.36
C LYS A 35 -15.89 27.73 8.15
N LYS A 36 -14.75 27.52 7.51
CA LYS A 36 -14.38 28.25 6.27
C LYS A 36 -15.28 27.86 5.10
N LEU A 37 -15.54 26.55 4.93
CA LEU A 37 -16.45 26.03 3.90
C LEU A 37 -17.87 26.60 4.07
N ILE A 38 -18.41 26.59 5.28
CA ILE A 38 -19.74 27.16 5.56
C ILE A 38 -19.75 28.67 5.23
N LYS A 39 -18.71 29.42 5.65
CA LYS A 39 -18.62 30.85 5.38
C LYS A 39 -18.55 31.17 3.88
N ALA A 40 -17.83 30.35 3.10
CA ALA A 40 -17.72 30.52 1.65
C ALA A 40 -19.01 30.12 0.93
N TRP A 41 -19.76 29.15 1.47
CA TRP A 41 -21.02 28.70 0.91
C TRP A 41 -22.20 29.66 1.13
N MET A 42 -22.30 30.27 2.34
CA MET A 42 -23.44 31.13 2.70
C MET A 42 -23.80 32.23 1.68
N PRO A 43 -22.87 32.90 0.99
CA PRO A 43 -23.19 33.96 0.03
C PRO A 43 -23.82 33.46 -1.28
N LEU A 44 -23.75 32.18 -1.59
CA LEU A 44 -24.14 31.65 -2.91
C LEU A 44 -25.65 31.54 -3.11
N HIS A 45 -26.46 31.57 -2.04
CA HIS A 45 -27.94 31.57 -2.05
C HIS A 45 -28.59 30.56 -3.01
N ILE A 46 -27.97 29.40 -3.24
CA ILE A 46 -28.54 28.34 -4.06
C ILE A 46 -29.54 27.56 -3.21
N GLU A 47 -30.84 27.77 -3.46
CA GLU A 47 -31.92 27.22 -2.64
C GLU A 47 -32.28 25.77 -3.01
N ASP A 48 -32.11 25.37 -4.27
CA ASP A 48 -32.46 24.04 -4.72
C ASP A 48 -31.28 23.08 -4.58
N SER A 49 -31.25 22.33 -3.47
CA SER A 49 -30.20 21.37 -3.14
C SER A 49 -30.19 20.11 -4.00
N GLN A 50 -31.14 19.95 -4.93
CA GLN A 50 -31.21 18.75 -5.78
C GLN A 50 -30.70 18.97 -7.21
N THR A 51 -30.16 20.14 -7.51
CA THR A 51 -29.69 20.49 -8.84
C THR A 51 -28.21 20.16 -9.05
N GLN A 52 -27.84 19.97 -10.31
CA GLN A 52 -26.42 19.83 -10.71
C GLN A 52 -25.65 21.14 -10.43
N GLU A 53 -26.29 22.27 -10.53
CA GLU A 53 -25.72 23.59 -10.23
C GLU A 53 -25.31 23.68 -8.75
N TYR A 54 -26.18 23.20 -7.85
CA TYR A 54 -25.87 23.10 -6.42
C TYR A 54 -24.61 22.25 -6.17
N LEU A 55 -24.52 21.04 -6.77
CA LEU A 55 -23.34 20.18 -6.62
C LEU A 55 -22.08 20.84 -7.14
N SER A 56 -22.13 21.41 -8.38
CA SER A 56 -20.97 22.06 -8.99
C SER A 56 -20.46 23.24 -8.17
N ALA A 57 -21.37 24.06 -7.64
CA ALA A 57 -21.00 25.18 -6.77
C ALA A 57 -20.37 24.70 -5.44
N ARG A 58 -20.89 23.61 -4.87
CA ARG A 58 -20.30 23.02 -3.65
C ARG A 58 -18.92 22.43 -3.91
N GLU A 59 -18.74 21.74 -5.05
CA GLU A 59 -17.44 21.21 -5.47
C GLU A 59 -16.41 22.34 -5.61
N GLU A 60 -16.78 23.45 -6.26
CA GLU A 60 -15.89 24.62 -6.44
C GLU A 60 -15.51 25.27 -5.09
N VAL A 61 -16.48 25.44 -4.19
CA VAL A 61 -16.21 25.95 -2.83
C VAL A 61 -15.29 25.01 -2.05
N PHE A 62 -15.54 23.70 -2.13
CA PHE A 62 -14.67 22.72 -1.47
C PHE A 62 -13.25 22.77 -2.02
N ALA A 63 -13.10 22.78 -3.35
CA ALA A 63 -11.81 22.83 -4.03
C ALA A 63 -10.99 24.04 -3.58
N THR A 64 -11.57 25.23 -3.73
CA THR A 64 -10.86 26.50 -3.44
C THR A 64 -10.49 26.62 -1.95
N VAL A 65 -11.47 26.44 -1.07
CA VAL A 65 -11.26 26.64 0.38
C VAL A 65 -10.32 25.58 0.97
N THR A 66 -10.42 24.32 0.49
CA THR A 66 -9.58 23.24 0.99
C THR A 66 -8.15 23.37 0.50
N ALA A 67 -7.94 23.72 -0.77
CA ALA A 67 -6.61 23.98 -1.33
C ALA A 67 -5.89 25.10 -0.57
N GLU A 68 -6.54 26.25 -0.36
CA GLU A 68 -5.98 27.37 0.42
C GLU A 68 -5.67 26.98 1.88
N TYR A 69 -6.59 26.23 2.49
CA TYR A 69 -6.39 25.77 3.87
C TYR A 69 -5.20 24.81 3.97
N TYR A 70 -5.14 23.83 3.06
CA TYR A 70 -4.06 22.85 3.00
C TYR A 70 -2.72 23.54 2.79
N GLU A 71 -2.58 24.39 1.80
CA GLU A 71 -1.34 25.08 1.48
C GLU A 71 -0.84 25.92 2.68
N LYS A 72 -1.76 26.66 3.31
CA LYS A 72 -1.43 27.46 4.51
C LYS A 72 -0.92 26.59 5.66
N GLN A 73 -1.61 25.48 5.98
CA GLN A 73 -1.21 24.62 7.10
C GLN A 73 0.09 23.85 6.76
N TYR A 74 0.20 23.38 5.53
CA TYR A 74 1.38 22.71 5.03
C TYR A 74 2.63 23.59 5.15
N LYS A 75 2.55 24.86 4.74
CA LYS A 75 3.63 25.83 4.89
C LYS A 75 4.06 25.98 6.35
N ILE A 76 3.11 26.09 7.29
CA ILE A 76 3.41 26.17 8.73
C ILE A 76 4.16 24.91 9.21
N ILE A 77 3.78 23.72 8.74
CA ILE A 77 4.44 22.46 9.11
C ILE A 77 5.87 22.44 8.54
N VAL A 78 6.06 22.87 7.29
CA VAL A 78 7.39 22.96 6.65
C VAL A 78 8.29 23.94 7.41
N GLU A 79 7.81 25.14 7.73
CA GLU A 79 8.57 26.13 8.50
C GLU A 79 9.00 25.60 9.88
N LYS A 80 8.12 24.89 10.57
CA LYS A 80 8.44 24.21 11.84
C LYS A 80 9.44 23.07 11.68
N SER A 81 9.41 22.36 10.56
CA SER A 81 10.36 21.28 10.30
C SER A 81 11.81 21.76 10.20
N LEU A 82 12.02 23.05 9.94
CA LEU A 82 13.35 23.68 9.96
C LEU A 82 13.86 23.98 11.36
N SER A 83 12.96 24.11 12.33
CA SER A 83 13.33 24.24 13.73
C SER A 83 13.77 22.89 14.31
N ALA A 84 14.21 22.89 15.58
CA ALA A 84 14.75 21.70 16.24
C ALA A 84 13.71 20.60 16.56
N ASP A 85 12.50 20.68 16.00
CA ASP A 85 11.47 19.67 16.23
C ASP A 85 11.84 18.32 15.61
N SER A 86 11.47 17.25 16.30
CA SER A 86 11.65 15.88 15.80
C SER A 86 10.96 15.68 14.46
N SER A 87 11.62 14.96 13.54
CA SER A 87 11.04 14.60 12.24
C SER A 87 9.75 13.80 12.39
N PHE A 88 9.64 12.94 13.40
CA PHE A 88 8.40 12.23 13.71
C PHE A 88 7.27 13.18 14.11
N THR A 89 7.57 14.29 14.79
CA THR A 89 6.59 15.35 15.04
C THR A 89 6.09 15.96 13.73
N THR A 90 6.98 16.22 12.77
CA THR A 90 6.62 16.72 11.45
C THR A 90 5.75 15.72 10.67
N LEU A 91 6.14 14.43 10.64
CA LEU A 91 5.36 13.37 10.02
C LEU A 91 3.96 13.28 10.64
N ALA A 92 3.87 13.31 11.96
CA ALA A 92 2.60 13.27 12.69
C ALA A 92 1.71 14.49 12.40
N GLN A 93 2.28 15.69 12.28
CA GLN A 93 1.52 16.91 11.94
C GLN A 93 0.98 16.83 10.50
N ASN A 94 1.80 16.39 9.55
CA ASN A 94 1.39 16.22 8.16
C ASN A 94 0.30 15.14 8.01
N THR A 95 0.45 14.02 8.73
CA THR A 95 -0.55 12.97 8.81
C THR A 95 -1.89 13.51 9.33
N ARG A 96 -1.89 14.22 10.48
CA ARG A 96 -3.13 14.78 11.05
C ARG A 96 -3.79 15.83 10.17
N LEU A 97 -3.01 16.63 9.46
CA LEU A 97 -3.56 17.57 8.50
C LEU A 97 -4.35 16.84 7.41
N LEU A 98 -3.76 15.80 6.81
CA LEU A 98 -4.43 15.02 5.78
C LEU A 98 -5.64 14.25 6.33
N ASP A 99 -5.52 13.63 7.51
CA ASP A 99 -6.64 12.96 8.18
C ASP A 99 -7.83 13.94 8.33
N SER A 100 -7.58 15.16 8.79
CA SER A 100 -8.63 16.16 9.00
C SER A 100 -9.32 16.57 7.70
N ILE A 101 -8.58 16.62 6.59
CA ILE A 101 -9.15 16.94 5.27
C ILE A 101 -10.02 15.78 4.77
N ILE A 102 -9.57 14.53 4.91
CA ILE A 102 -10.34 13.35 4.51
C ILE A 102 -11.64 13.24 5.32
N HIS A 103 -11.55 13.45 6.64
CA HIS A 103 -12.76 13.52 7.48
C HIS A 103 -13.72 14.64 7.05
N THR A 104 -13.17 15.81 6.70
CA THR A 104 -13.99 16.93 6.20
C THR A 104 -14.61 16.61 4.85
N ALA A 105 -13.86 15.99 3.93
CA ALA A 105 -14.37 15.55 2.62
C ALA A 105 -15.52 14.56 2.77
N PHE A 106 -15.39 13.60 3.70
CA PHE A 106 -16.47 12.66 4.01
C PHE A 106 -17.72 13.38 4.51
N GLU A 107 -17.60 14.26 5.52
CA GLU A 107 -18.74 15.01 6.06
C GLU A 107 -19.38 15.94 5.02
N TYR A 108 -18.56 16.51 4.14
CA TYR A 108 -19.01 17.39 3.06
C TYR A 108 -19.77 16.59 2.00
N ALA A 109 -19.19 15.49 1.54
CA ALA A 109 -19.81 14.57 0.58
C ALA A 109 -21.11 13.96 1.15
N PHE A 110 -21.16 13.67 2.46
CA PHE A 110 -22.36 13.14 3.09
C PHE A 110 -23.55 14.11 2.99
N LYS A 111 -23.31 15.41 3.09
CA LYS A 111 -24.36 16.42 2.90
C LYS A 111 -24.85 16.49 1.45
N ASP A 112 -24.01 16.08 0.50
CA ASP A 112 -24.35 16.04 -0.92
C ASP A 112 -25.06 14.73 -1.32
N LEU A 113 -25.08 13.74 -0.43
CA LEU A 113 -25.60 12.41 -0.71
C LEU A 113 -27.02 12.36 -1.25
N PRO A 114 -27.99 13.16 -0.75
CA PRO A 114 -29.34 13.20 -1.34
C PRO A 114 -29.33 13.60 -2.81
N THR A 115 -28.57 14.64 -3.16
CA THR A 115 -28.44 15.14 -4.54
C THR A 115 -27.65 14.14 -5.40
N LEU A 116 -26.58 13.59 -4.84
CA LEU A 116 -25.77 12.57 -5.49
C LEU A 116 -26.61 11.32 -5.81
N LYS A 117 -27.47 10.88 -4.88
CA LYS A 117 -28.40 9.78 -5.09
C LYS A 117 -29.33 10.02 -6.29
N VAL A 118 -29.93 11.20 -6.41
CA VAL A 118 -30.78 11.56 -7.54
C VAL A 118 -30.00 11.49 -8.85
N ARG A 119 -28.79 12.07 -8.88
CA ARG A 119 -27.91 12.03 -10.06
C ARG A 119 -27.55 10.62 -10.48
N ILE A 120 -27.14 9.78 -9.51
CA ILE A 120 -26.79 8.38 -9.78
C ILE A 120 -27.96 7.63 -10.40
N ILE A 121 -29.15 7.77 -9.83
CA ILE A 121 -30.35 7.12 -10.33
C ILE A 121 -30.66 7.58 -11.77
N GLU A 122 -30.51 8.87 -12.07
CA GLU A 122 -30.69 9.37 -13.42
C GLU A 122 -29.65 8.84 -14.41
N GLU A 123 -28.38 8.75 -14.01
CA GLU A 123 -27.31 8.18 -14.81
C GLU A 123 -27.55 6.69 -15.08
N LEU A 124 -27.94 5.91 -14.08
CA LEU A 124 -28.32 4.50 -14.24
C LEU A 124 -29.51 4.35 -15.21
N LYS A 125 -30.50 5.25 -15.13
CA LYS A 125 -31.64 5.28 -16.07
C LYS A 125 -31.19 5.62 -17.50
N LYS A 126 -30.24 6.54 -17.66
CA LYS A 126 -29.66 6.87 -18.99
C LYS A 126 -28.87 5.69 -19.54
N GLU A 127 -28.03 5.05 -18.72
CA GLU A 127 -27.27 3.86 -19.09
C GLU A 127 -28.21 2.73 -19.52
N TYR A 128 -29.25 2.45 -18.73
CA TYR A 128 -30.25 1.43 -19.06
C TYR A 128 -30.90 1.67 -20.42
N ARG A 129 -31.35 2.93 -20.69
CA ARG A 129 -31.97 3.29 -21.97
C ARG A 129 -30.99 3.12 -23.13
N PHE A 130 -29.75 3.52 -22.95
CA PHE A 130 -28.69 3.41 -23.96
C PHE A 130 -28.37 1.96 -24.29
N LYS A 131 -28.09 1.13 -23.28
CA LYS A 131 -27.79 -0.29 -23.45
C LYS A 131 -28.97 -1.07 -24.03
N LYS A 132 -30.20 -0.74 -23.61
CA LYS A 132 -31.43 -1.31 -24.16
C LYS A 132 -31.62 -1.01 -25.65
N ARG A 133 -31.10 0.11 -26.12
CA ARG A 133 -31.12 0.48 -27.55
C ARG A 133 -30.06 -0.27 -28.36
N ILE A 134 -28.85 -0.45 -27.82
CA ILE A 134 -27.73 -1.08 -28.51
C ILE A 134 -27.87 -2.60 -28.58
N LEU A 135 -28.46 -3.24 -27.58
CA LEU A 135 -28.58 -4.69 -27.53
C LEU A 135 -29.18 -5.33 -28.79
N PRO A 136 -30.32 -4.83 -29.37
CA PRO A 136 -30.86 -5.38 -30.62
C PRO A 136 -29.90 -5.23 -31.80
N GLU A 137 -29.14 -4.13 -31.87
CA GLU A 137 -28.16 -3.87 -32.94
C GLU A 137 -27.02 -4.91 -32.88
N ASN A 138 -26.50 -5.19 -31.68
CA ASN A 138 -25.45 -6.19 -31.48
C ASN A 138 -25.97 -7.61 -31.77
N GLN A 139 -27.19 -7.93 -31.33
CA GLN A 139 -27.83 -9.21 -31.66
C GLN A 139 -28.02 -9.40 -33.17
N GLN A 140 -28.35 -8.32 -33.89
CA GLN A 140 -28.46 -8.37 -35.35
C GLN A 140 -27.10 -8.59 -36.03
N LYS A 141 -26.06 -7.87 -35.58
CA LYS A 141 -24.68 -8.07 -36.08
C LYS A 141 -24.21 -9.51 -35.83
N LEU A 142 -24.43 -10.05 -34.64
CA LEU A 142 -24.09 -11.42 -34.29
C LEU A 142 -24.77 -12.44 -35.25
N LYS A 143 -26.09 -12.27 -35.46
CA LYS A 143 -26.83 -13.11 -36.41
C LYS A 143 -26.30 -13.04 -37.86
N LEU A 144 -25.88 -11.86 -38.29
CA LEU A 144 -25.29 -11.65 -39.61
C LEU A 144 -23.92 -12.33 -39.71
N THR A 145 -23.10 -12.21 -38.69
CA THR A 145 -21.79 -12.87 -38.60
C THR A 145 -21.93 -14.39 -38.63
N GLN A 146 -22.86 -14.95 -37.86
CA GLN A 146 -23.16 -16.38 -37.85
C GLN A 146 -23.57 -16.91 -39.23
N LYS A 147 -24.44 -16.16 -39.94
CA LYS A 147 -24.81 -16.52 -41.32
C LYS A 147 -23.63 -16.48 -42.30
N GLN A 148 -22.66 -15.56 -42.10
CA GLN A 148 -21.45 -15.54 -42.92
C GLN A 148 -20.55 -16.75 -42.63
N ILE A 149 -20.43 -17.12 -41.35
CA ILE A 149 -19.69 -18.33 -40.93
C ILE A 149 -20.31 -19.60 -41.59
N GLU A 150 -21.63 -19.79 -41.44
CA GLU A 150 -22.35 -20.91 -42.05
C GLU A 150 -22.12 -21.00 -43.57
N LYS A 151 -22.11 -19.84 -44.25
CA LYS A 151 -21.86 -19.78 -45.70
C LYS A 151 -20.42 -20.15 -46.06
N ILE A 152 -19.43 -19.79 -45.25
CA ILE A 152 -18.02 -20.11 -45.46
C ILE A 152 -17.78 -21.59 -45.17
N GLU A 153 -18.37 -22.12 -44.10
CA GLU A 153 -18.28 -23.55 -43.72
C GLU A 153 -18.87 -24.50 -44.75
N SER A 154 -19.76 -24.03 -45.63
CA SER A 154 -20.31 -24.85 -46.71
C SER A 154 -19.28 -25.22 -47.81
N ASN A 155 -18.08 -24.60 -47.83
CA ASN A 155 -17.00 -24.90 -48.77
C ASN A 155 -15.60 -24.84 -48.12
N PRO A 156 -15.23 -25.78 -47.23
CA PRO A 156 -14.08 -25.67 -46.30
C PRO A 156 -12.69 -25.93 -46.94
N GLU A 157 -12.62 -26.33 -48.22
CA GLU A 157 -11.34 -26.73 -48.83
C GLU A 157 -10.49 -25.56 -49.35
N ASP A 158 -11.05 -24.38 -49.52
CA ASP A 158 -10.36 -23.16 -50.00
C ASP A 158 -9.50 -22.52 -48.90
N PRO A 159 -8.19 -22.31 -49.11
CA PRO A 159 -7.30 -21.66 -48.13
C PRO A 159 -7.73 -20.22 -47.75
N GLU A 160 -8.25 -19.44 -48.71
CA GLU A 160 -8.75 -18.09 -48.46
C GLU A 160 -10.00 -18.14 -47.56
N GLN A 161 -10.87 -19.12 -47.75
CA GLN A 161 -12.05 -19.28 -46.92
C GLN A 161 -11.69 -19.70 -45.48
N ARG A 162 -10.62 -20.49 -45.27
CA ARG A 162 -10.14 -20.81 -43.92
C ARG A 162 -9.63 -19.59 -43.17
N GLN A 163 -9.01 -18.64 -43.86
CA GLN A 163 -8.55 -17.40 -43.23
C GLN A 163 -9.72 -16.49 -42.88
N LEU A 164 -10.70 -16.38 -43.78
CA LEU A 164 -11.94 -15.65 -43.54
C LEU A 164 -12.75 -16.26 -42.37
N LEU A 165 -12.80 -17.58 -42.28
CA LEU A 165 -13.48 -18.27 -41.18
C LEU A 165 -12.85 -17.95 -39.82
N LYS A 166 -11.52 -17.94 -39.71
CA LYS A 166 -10.84 -17.53 -38.49
C LYS A 166 -11.18 -16.09 -38.10
N TYR A 167 -11.21 -15.18 -39.05
CA TYR A 167 -11.56 -13.79 -38.84
C TYR A 167 -13.01 -13.64 -38.34
N TYR A 168 -13.98 -14.28 -39.02
CA TYR A 168 -15.38 -14.20 -38.60
C TYR A 168 -15.65 -14.89 -37.26
N ASN A 169 -14.97 -15.97 -36.94
CA ASN A 169 -15.06 -16.66 -35.64
C ASN A 169 -14.53 -15.76 -34.50
N SER A 170 -13.48 -14.98 -34.75
CA SER A 170 -13.01 -13.98 -33.76
C SER A 170 -14.06 -12.88 -33.53
N ILE A 171 -14.66 -12.36 -34.60
CA ILE A 171 -15.73 -11.36 -34.50
C ILE A 171 -16.97 -11.93 -33.79
N GLU A 172 -17.34 -13.16 -34.06
CA GLU A 172 -18.45 -13.82 -33.37
C GLU A 172 -18.20 -13.96 -31.88
N ALA A 173 -16.99 -14.38 -31.50
CA ALA A 173 -16.60 -14.49 -30.09
C ALA A 173 -16.71 -13.12 -29.37
N ASP A 174 -16.15 -12.07 -29.98
CA ASP A 174 -16.19 -10.70 -29.43
C ASP A 174 -17.64 -10.19 -29.30
N LEU A 175 -18.46 -10.33 -30.35
CA LEU A 175 -19.87 -9.92 -30.32
C LEU A 175 -20.71 -10.75 -29.35
N THR A 176 -20.41 -12.02 -29.19
CA THR A 176 -21.08 -12.91 -28.22
C THR A 176 -20.79 -12.45 -26.81
N GLN A 177 -19.51 -12.17 -26.50
CA GLN A 177 -19.10 -11.65 -25.20
C GLN A 177 -19.76 -10.30 -24.93
N GLU A 178 -19.67 -9.36 -25.87
CA GLU A 178 -20.27 -8.03 -25.74
C GLU A 178 -21.80 -8.11 -25.55
N THR A 179 -22.48 -8.99 -26.28
CA THR A 179 -23.93 -9.18 -26.15
C THR A 179 -24.29 -9.79 -24.78
N THR A 180 -23.47 -10.71 -24.29
CA THR A 180 -23.63 -11.33 -22.95
C THR A 180 -23.48 -10.27 -21.87
N ASP A 181 -22.39 -9.48 -21.93
CA ASP A 181 -22.12 -8.41 -20.97
C ASP A 181 -23.24 -7.34 -20.95
N LEU A 182 -23.75 -6.99 -22.14
CA LEU A 182 -24.90 -6.07 -22.26
C LEU A 182 -26.16 -6.65 -21.61
N ASN A 183 -26.46 -7.93 -21.81
CA ASN A 183 -27.62 -8.58 -21.20
C ASN A 183 -27.51 -8.64 -19.68
N GLU A 184 -26.35 -9.06 -19.16
CA GLU A 184 -26.09 -9.14 -17.74
C GLU A 184 -26.20 -7.74 -17.10
N ARG A 185 -25.61 -6.73 -17.73
CA ARG A 185 -25.69 -5.34 -17.23
C ARG A 185 -27.12 -4.78 -17.28
N LEU A 186 -27.89 -5.08 -18.34
CA LEU A 186 -29.30 -4.68 -18.40
C LEU A 186 -30.16 -5.35 -17.32
N LYS A 187 -29.92 -6.65 -17.08
CA LYS A 187 -30.58 -7.39 -15.99
C LYS A 187 -30.24 -6.75 -14.65
N TYR A 188 -28.95 -6.52 -14.42
CA TYR A 188 -28.46 -5.84 -13.21
C TYR A 188 -29.15 -4.50 -12.99
N LEU A 189 -29.12 -3.60 -13.99
CA LEU A 189 -29.75 -2.28 -13.89
C LEU A 189 -31.25 -2.35 -13.62
N LYS A 190 -31.96 -3.30 -14.25
CA LYS A 190 -33.41 -3.49 -14.07
C LYS A 190 -33.77 -3.91 -12.64
N GLU A 191 -32.94 -4.77 -12.03
CA GLU A 191 -33.17 -5.30 -10.69
C GLU A 191 -32.79 -4.29 -9.61
N HIS A 192 -31.76 -3.47 -9.84
CA HIS A 192 -31.11 -2.68 -8.79
C HIS A 192 -31.47 -1.19 -8.76
N MET A 193 -31.92 -0.60 -9.89
CA MET A 193 -32.40 0.78 -9.88
C MET A 193 -33.53 1.03 -8.87
N PRO A 194 -34.57 0.17 -8.76
CA PRO A 194 -35.63 0.40 -7.77
C PRO A 194 -35.12 0.30 -6.32
N LEU A 195 -34.14 -0.55 -6.06
CA LEU A 195 -33.52 -0.68 -4.73
C LEU A 195 -32.70 0.56 -4.38
N ALA A 196 -31.98 1.11 -5.35
CA ALA A 196 -31.26 2.37 -5.19
C ALA A 196 -32.20 3.56 -4.90
N GLU A 197 -33.39 3.59 -5.53
CA GLU A 197 -34.40 4.63 -5.27
C GLU A 197 -34.94 4.57 -3.83
N GLN A 198 -35.11 3.38 -3.28
CA GLN A 198 -35.67 3.15 -1.94
C GLN A 198 -34.63 3.25 -0.81
N ALA A 199 -33.33 3.17 -1.13
CA ALA A 199 -32.28 3.17 -0.13
C ALA A 199 -32.26 4.47 0.70
N GLU A 200 -32.22 4.33 2.02
CA GLU A 200 -32.06 5.43 2.98
C GLU A 200 -30.69 5.35 3.64
N PHE A 201 -30.00 6.48 3.66
CA PHE A 201 -28.63 6.56 4.19
C PHE A 201 -28.56 7.57 5.33
N ASN A 202 -27.94 7.15 6.42
CA ASN A 202 -27.43 8.02 7.45
C ASN A 202 -25.93 7.76 7.65
N SER A 203 -25.26 8.63 8.41
CA SER A 203 -23.82 8.53 8.65
C SER A 203 -23.43 7.21 9.31
N ASP A 204 -24.24 6.74 10.27
CA ASP A 204 -23.96 5.51 11.00
C ASP A 204 -24.09 4.28 10.09
N PHE A 205 -25.08 4.28 9.19
CA PHE A 205 -25.21 3.25 8.18
C PHE A 205 -23.96 3.17 7.32
N LEU A 206 -23.51 4.31 6.74
CA LEU A 206 -22.30 4.33 5.91
C LEU A 206 -21.06 3.86 6.69
N LEU A 207 -20.85 4.38 7.91
CA LEU A 207 -19.69 4.06 8.73
C LEU A 207 -19.68 2.59 9.23
N ASN A 208 -20.82 1.91 9.24
CA ASN A 208 -20.91 0.48 9.56
C ASN A 208 -20.54 -0.43 8.39
N HIS A 209 -20.83 -0.01 7.15
CA HIS A 209 -20.63 -0.83 5.94
C HIS A 209 -19.45 -0.40 5.07
N LEU A 210 -18.88 0.77 5.34
CA LEU A 210 -17.74 1.35 4.65
C LEU A 210 -16.58 1.59 5.63
N VAL A 211 -15.38 1.28 5.20
CA VAL A 211 -14.17 1.76 5.88
C VAL A 211 -13.26 2.48 4.91
N ILE A 212 -12.76 3.63 5.33
CA ILE A 212 -11.70 4.40 4.67
C ILE A 212 -10.45 4.24 5.51
N PHE A 213 -9.36 3.81 4.90
CA PHE A 213 -8.10 3.58 5.60
C PHE A 213 -6.91 4.13 4.83
N ALA A 214 -5.93 4.63 5.58
CA ALA A 214 -4.63 5.01 5.07
C ALA A 214 -3.75 3.77 4.89
N ARG A 215 -2.90 3.74 3.86
CA ARG A 215 -2.02 2.61 3.53
C ARG A 215 -0.56 3.03 3.48
N GLY A 216 0.35 2.06 3.50
CA GLY A 216 1.78 2.29 3.37
C GLY A 216 2.33 3.30 4.37
N GLY A 217 3.16 4.26 3.93
CA GLY A 217 3.72 5.30 4.80
C GLY A 217 2.66 6.16 5.48
N TYR A 218 1.56 6.44 4.80
CA TYR A 218 0.42 7.13 5.37
C TYR A 218 -0.30 6.26 6.42
N GLY A 219 -0.43 4.96 6.16
CA GLY A 219 -0.98 3.98 7.11
C GLY A 219 -0.17 3.91 8.40
N ARG A 220 1.15 3.94 8.32
CA ARG A 220 2.05 3.97 9.47
C ARG A 220 2.09 5.31 10.20
N ALA A 221 1.35 6.31 9.71
CA ALA A 221 1.41 7.70 10.17
C ALA A 221 2.81 8.35 10.03
N GLU A 222 3.56 7.88 9.06
CA GLU A 222 4.89 8.35 8.67
C GLU A 222 4.84 9.12 7.34
N LEU A 223 3.85 10.03 7.20
CA LEU A 223 3.61 10.79 5.99
C LEU A 223 4.66 11.89 5.80
N SER A 224 5.77 11.55 5.15
CA SER A 224 6.76 12.51 4.68
C SER A 224 6.19 13.43 3.62
N PHE A 225 6.77 14.60 3.43
CA PHE A 225 6.39 15.53 2.35
C PHE A 225 6.59 14.93 0.95
N ALA A 226 7.47 13.94 0.82
CA ALA A 226 7.71 13.18 -0.40
C ALA A 226 6.91 11.85 -0.50
N SER A 227 5.99 11.60 0.43
CA SER A 227 5.23 10.35 0.44
C SER A 227 3.97 10.45 -0.40
N ASP A 228 3.65 9.33 -1.07
CA ASP A 228 2.35 9.11 -1.66
C ASP A 228 1.26 9.09 -0.58
N ARG A 229 0.08 9.54 -0.94
CA ARG A 229 -1.09 9.60 -0.05
C ARG A 229 -2.01 8.43 -0.39
N ASP A 230 -1.58 7.23 0.00
CA ASP A 230 -2.29 6.00 -0.34
C ASP A 230 -3.53 5.81 0.52
N LEU A 231 -4.70 5.75 -0.13
CA LEU A 231 -5.98 5.43 0.49
C LEU A 231 -6.47 4.04 0.09
N GLY A 232 -7.22 3.43 0.96
CA GLY A 232 -7.98 2.23 0.70
C GLY A 232 -9.43 2.41 1.14
N TYR A 233 -10.34 1.80 0.39
CA TYR A 233 -11.75 1.74 0.67
C TYR A 233 -12.18 0.29 0.71
N CYS A 234 -12.92 -0.11 1.73
CA CYS A 234 -13.54 -1.43 1.76
C CYS A 234 -15.03 -1.31 2.05
N LEU A 235 -15.83 -1.99 1.25
CA LEU A 235 -17.27 -2.05 1.38
C LEU A 235 -17.71 -3.47 1.78
N ASP A 236 -18.59 -3.58 2.80
CA ASP A 236 -19.25 -4.83 3.14
C ASP A 236 -20.52 -4.99 2.30
N THR A 237 -20.37 -5.60 1.12
CA THR A 237 -21.49 -5.80 0.19
C THR A 237 -22.42 -6.95 0.57
N GLN A 238 -22.08 -7.77 1.57
CA GLN A 238 -22.95 -8.88 2.00
C GLN A 238 -24.21 -8.39 2.72
N GLN A 239 -24.11 -7.27 3.40
CA GLN A 239 -25.21 -6.71 4.20
C GLN A 239 -25.94 -5.58 3.48
N LEU A 240 -25.52 -5.25 2.26
CA LEU A 240 -26.10 -4.19 1.45
C LEU A 240 -26.94 -4.79 0.31
N SER A 241 -28.08 -4.17 0.05
CA SER A 241 -28.72 -4.36 -1.26
C SER A 241 -27.79 -3.83 -2.35
N THR A 242 -27.92 -4.34 -3.55
CA THR A 242 -27.05 -3.91 -4.66
C THR A 242 -27.22 -2.43 -5.01
N GLY A 243 -28.43 -1.88 -4.78
CA GLY A 243 -28.67 -0.44 -4.91
C GLY A 243 -27.91 0.38 -3.87
N GLU A 244 -27.88 -0.06 -2.62
CA GLU A 244 -27.11 0.57 -1.56
C GLU A 244 -25.61 0.47 -1.84
N ALA A 245 -25.13 -0.70 -2.26
CA ALA A 245 -23.72 -0.88 -2.63
C ALA A 245 -23.30 0.06 -3.76
N GLU A 246 -24.14 0.25 -4.79
CA GLU A 246 -23.84 1.16 -5.90
C GLU A 246 -23.76 2.62 -5.42
N ILE A 247 -24.68 3.05 -4.58
CA ILE A 247 -24.63 4.41 -4.02
C ILE A 247 -23.38 4.59 -3.14
N CYS A 248 -23.01 3.59 -2.34
CA CYS A 248 -21.77 3.64 -1.56
C CYS A 248 -20.52 3.75 -2.45
N ARG A 249 -20.45 3.03 -3.58
CA ARG A 249 -19.35 3.14 -4.54
C ARG A 249 -19.27 4.55 -5.13
N GLN A 250 -20.39 5.10 -5.56
CA GLN A 250 -20.44 6.46 -6.12
C GLN A 250 -20.14 7.53 -5.08
N PHE A 251 -20.51 7.31 -3.84
CA PHE A 251 -20.14 8.16 -2.70
C PHE A 251 -18.62 8.19 -2.49
N ILE A 252 -17.95 7.04 -2.56
CA ILE A 252 -16.49 6.94 -2.51
C ILE A 252 -15.86 7.73 -3.67
N ILE A 253 -16.34 7.53 -4.90
CA ILE A 253 -15.88 8.26 -6.09
C ILE A 253 -16.04 9.77 -5.90
N HIS A 254 -17.13 10.21 -5.28
CA HIS A 254 -17.34 11.63 -5.00
C HIS A 254 -16.36 12.18 -3.97
N ILE A 255 -16.04 11.44 -2.90
CA ILE A 255 -14.99 11.83 -1.95
C ILE A 255 -13.64 12.00 -2.67
N GLU A 256 -13.25 11.05 -3.52
CA GLU A 256 -12.02 11.12 -4.28
C GLU A 256 -12.00 12.29 -5.26
N HIS A 257 -13.14 12.55 -5.90
CA HIS A 257 -13.31 13.71 -6.76
C HIS A 257 -13.08 15.01 -5.99
N LEU A 258 -13.68 15.16 -4.81
CA LEU A 258 -13.49 16.33 -3.93
C LEU A 258 -12.02 16.53 -3.54
N LEU A 259 -11.33 15.45 -3.14
CA LEU A 259 -9.90 15.52 -2.81
C LEU A 259 -9.06 15.95 -4.01
N ARG A 260 -9.31 15.36 -5.17
CA ARG A 260 -8.57 15.65 -6.41
C ARG A 260 -8.75 17.10 -6.86
N ILE A 261 -9.97 17.65 -6.87
CA ILE A 261 -10.22 19.05 -7.27
C ILE A 261 -9.65 20.04 -6.26
N ALA A 262 -9.46 19.64 -5.01
CA ALA A 262 -8.75 20.41 -3.99
C ALA A 262 -7.20 20.30 -4.10
N GLY A 263 -6.67 19.66 -5.16
CA GLY A 263 -5.23 19.50 -5.36
C GLY A 263 -4.59 18.47 -4.43
N ILE A 264 -5.39 17.61 -3.80
CA ILE A 264 -4.91 16.54 -2.94
C ILE A 264 -4.93 15.23 -3.75
N GLU A 265 -3.81 14.99 -4.42
CA GLU A 265 -3.62 13.75 -5.17
C GLU A 265 -3.48 12.58 -4.19
N THR A 266 -4.30 11.55 -4.39
CA THR A 266 -4.31 10.31 -3.63
C THR A 266 -4.21 9.13 -4.59
N ALA A 267 -3.34 8.16 -4.27
CA ALA A 267 -3.44 6.85 -4.88
C ALA A 267 -4.47 6.03 -4.09
N HIS A 268 -5.42 5.42 -4.77
CA HIS A 268 -6.51 4.72 -4.10
C HIS A 268 -6.68 3.29 -4.58
N GLN A 269 -7.21 2.45 -3.69
CA GLN A 269 -7.58 1.08 -3.99
C GLN A 269 -8.91 0.74 -3.32
N TYR A 270 -9.80 0.16 -4.11
CA TYR A 270 -11.12 -0.26 -3.67
C TYR A 270 -11.17 -1.77 -3.46
N PHE A 271 -11.84 -2.19 -2.40
CA PHE A 271 -12.07 -3.58 -2.02
C PHE A 271 -13.53 -3.81 -1.68
N GLU A 272 -14.03 -4.98 -2.03
CA GLU A 272 -15.23 -5.55 -1.43
C GLU A 272 -14.84 -6.69 -0.49
N LEU A 273 -15.46 -6.75 0.69
CA LEU A 273 -15.06 -7.72 1.70
C LEU A 273 -15.04 -9.16 1.16
N ASN A 274 -15.94 -9.47 0.21
CA ASN A 274 -16.10 -10.83 -0.33
C ASN A 274 -15.52 -11.03 -1.73
N GLU A 275 -14.82 -10.05 -2.28
CA GLU A 275 -14.20 -10.21 -3.58
C GLU A 275 -13.18 -11.34 -3.58
N ASP A 276 -12.92 -11.91 -4.75
CA ASP A 276 -11.82 -12.84 -4.94
C ASP A 276 -10.48 -12.09 -4.87
N LEU A 277 -9.70 -12.42 -3.86
CA LEU A 277 -8.37 -11.84 -3.63
C LEU A 277 -7.25 -12.64 -4.28
N SER A 278 -7.55 -13.66 -5.09
CA SER A 278 -6.54 -14.55 -5.71
C SER A 278 -5.52 -13.79 -6.55
N ARG A 279 -5.94 -12.66 -7.18
CA ARG A 279 -5.04 -11.77 -7.95
C ARG A 279 -3.83 -11.27 -7.15
N PHE A 280 -3.93 -11.19 -5.82
CA PHE A 280 -2.83 -10.73 -4.96
C PHE A 280 -1.82 -11.82 -4.61
N LYS A 281 -2.04 -13.05 -5.10
CA LYS A 281 -1.04 -14.12 -5.02
C LYS A 281 0.01 -14.02 -6.12
N ASP A 282 -0.26 -13.24 -7.16
CA ASP A 282 0.67 -13.00 -8.26
C ASP A 282 1.91 -12.23 -7.76
N PRO A 283 3.14 -12.67 -8.09
CA PRO A 283 4.38 -11.97 -7.76
C PRO A 283 4.38 -10.49 -8.14
N ALA A 284 3.71 -10.11 -9.23
CA ALA A 284 3.61 -8.71 -9.67
C ALA A 284 2.79 -7.83 -8.72
N THR A 285 1.88 -8.39 -7.94
CA THR A 285 0.97 -7.66 -7.06
C THR A 285 1.22 -7.91 -5.57
N ILE A 286 2.03 -8.92 -5.24
CA ILE A 286 2.27 -9.37 -3.85
C ILE A 286 2.82 -8.25 -2.95
N HIS A 287 3.58 -7.32 -3.51
CA HIS A 287 4.15 -6.16 -2.82
C HIS A 287 3.08 -5.17 -2.31
N THR A 288 1.82 -5.27 -2.78
CA THR A 288 0.72 -4.44 -2.28
C THR A 288 0.20 -4.92 -0.93
N ILE A 289 0.38 -6.21 -0.60
CA ILE A 289 -0.12 -6.81 0.64
C ILE A 289 0.42 -6.10 1.88
N PRO A 290 1.73 -5.80 2.03
CA PRO A 290 2.23 -5.06 3.18
C PRO A 290 1.52 -3.74 3.41
N SER A 291 1.24 -2.98 2.34
CA SER A 291 0.57 -1.69 2.47
C SER A 291 -0.86 -1.78 3.03
N ILE A 292 -1.53 -2.93 2.81
CA ILE A 292 -2.87 -3.19 3.35
C ILE A 292 -2.77 -3.66 4.80
N LEU A 293 -1.81 -4.52 5.09
CA LEU A 293 -1.60 -5.05 6.44
C LEU A 293 -1.16 -3.97 7.45
N GLU A 294 -0.38 -2.99 7.00
CA GLU A 294 0.02 -1.81 7.77
C GLU A 294 -1.02 -0.68 7.78
N SER A 295 -2.21 -0.91 7.20
CA SER A 295 -3.21 0.14 7.08
C SER A 295 -3.77 0.59 8.43
N ARG A 296 -4.13 1.87 8.51
CA ARG A 296 -4.76 2.53 9.66
C ARG A 296 -6.14 3.04 9.26
N VAL A 297 -7.15 2.71 10.05
CA VAL A 297 -8.52 3.20 9.82
C VAL A 297 -8.58 4.70 10.03
N LEU A 298 -9.15 5.41 9.07
CA LEU A 298 -9.46 6.84 9.16
C LEU A 298 -10.92 7.05 9.55
N LEU A 299 -11.82 6.33 8.86
CA LEU A 299 -13.27 6.44 9.04
C LEU A 299 -13.91 5.08 8.86
N GLY A 300 -14.98 4.82 9.59
CA GLY A 300 -15.80 3.62 9.44
C GLY A 300 -15.43 2.47 10.37
N SER A 301 -15.80 1.26 9.97
CA SER A 301 -15.78 0.08 10.84
C SER A 301 -14.39 -0.53 11.01
N ASN A 302 -13.84 -0.48 12.22
CA ASN A 302 -12.62 -1.23 12.58
C ASN A 302 -12.80 -2.74 12.38
N ASN A 303 -14.00 -3.27 12.60
CA ASN A 303 -14.28 -4.69 12.40
C ASN A 303 -14.15 -5.08 10.93
N LEU A 304 -14.64 -4.23 10.02
CA LEU A 304 -14.53 -4.44 8.58
C LEU A 304 -13.06 -4.37 8.11
N ALA A 305 -12.30 -3.38 8.58
CA ALA A 305 -10.86 -3.27 8.30
C ALA A 305 -10.09 -4.52 8.79
N ASN A 306 -10.37 -4.97 10.00
CA ASN A 306 -9.75 -6.17 10.56
C ASN A 306 -10.18 -7.45 9.82
N ALA A 307 -11.42 -7.53 9.35
CA ALA A 307 -11.88 -8.65 8.52
C ALA A 307 -11.12 -8.68 7.18
N LEU A 308 -10.96 -7.53 6.52
CA LEU A 308 -10.18 -7.41 5.29
C LEU A 308 -8.71 -7.83 5.52
N LYS A 309 -8.05 -7.30 6.56
CA LYS A 309 -6.66 -7.68 6.91
C LYS A 309 -6.52 -9.18 7.15
N ARG A 310 -7.45 -9.80 7.89
CA ARG A 310 -7.44 -11.26 8.12
C ARG A 310 -7.52 -12.03 6.81
N ARG A 311 -8.37 -11.62 5.87
CA ARG A 311 -8.47 -12.26 4.55
C ARG A 311 -7.16 -12.15 3.77
N PHE A 312 -6.56 -10.95 3.71
CA PHE A 312 -5.27 -10.77 3.06
C PHE A 312 -4.18 -11.63 3.71
N PHE A 313 -4.16 -11.74 5.03
CA PHE A 313 -3.21 -12.59 5.72
C PHE A 313 -3.42 -14.08 5.42
N GLN A 314 -4.68 -14.53 5.33
CA GLN A 314 -5.01 -15.92 5.01
C GLN A 314 -4.60 -16.34 3.60
N ILE A 315 -4.66 -15.42 2.63
CA ILE A 315 -4.27 -15.71 1.24
C ILE A 315 -2.80 -15.42 0.96
N LEU A 316 -2.06 -14.82 1.91
CA LEU A 316 -0.65 -14.46 1.72
C LEU A 316 0.14 -15.73 1.37
N PRO A 317 0.67 -15.84 0.16
CA PRO A 317 1.54 -16.95 -0.23
C PRO A 317 2.90 -16.71 0.43
N TYR A 318 3.06 -17.23 1.66
CA TYR A 318 4.12 -16.85 2.58
C TYR A 318 5.51 -17.02 1.97
N GLU A 319 5.76 -18.17 1.32
CA GLU A 319 7.04 -18.49 0.69
C GLU A 319 7.35 -17.52 -0.45
N THR A 320 6.42 -17.34 -1.38
CA THR A 320 6.56 -16.40 -2.51
C THR A 320 6.77 -14.96 -2.01
N PHE A 321 6.06 -14.58 -0.95
CA PHE A 321 6.22 -13.27 -0.33
C PHE A 321 7.62 -13.08 0.25
N VAL A 322 8.11 -14.06 1.04
CA VAL A 322 9.45 -14.02 1.63
C VAL A 322 10.51 -13.88 0.54
N LEU A 323 10.46 -14.73 -0.49
CA LEU A 323 11.42 -14.72 -1.59
C LEU A 323 11.39 -13.39 -2.37
N SER A 324 10.19 -12.88 -2.67
CA SER A 324 10.01 -11.57 -3.31
C SER A 324 10.65 -10.44 -2.50
N GLN A 325 10.45 -10.43 -1.17
CA GLN A 325 11.02 -9.39 -0.31
C GLN A 325 12.55 -9.50 -0.18
N ILE A 326 13.09 -10.72 -0.14
CA ILE A 326 14.54 -10.94 -0.11
C ILE A 326 15.17 -10.45 -1.41
N ARG A 327 14.59 -10.80 -2.56
CA ARG A 327 15.05 -10.33 -3.87
C ARG A 327 15.02 -8.80 -3.92
N ASP A 328 13.90 -8.17 -3.55
CA ASP A 328 13.79 -6.70 -3.47
C ASP A 328 14.86 -6.08 -2.55
N TYR A 329 15.22 -6.74 -1.45
CA TYR A 329 16.27 -6.27 -0.56
C TYR A 329 17.66 -6.28 -1.22
N HIS A 330 17.98 -7.33 -1.96
CA HIS A 330 19.32 -7.51 -2.58
C HIS A 330 19.50 -6.74 -3.88
N ASP A 331 18.44 -6.54 -4.63
CA ASP A 331 18.48 -5.80 -5.90
C ASP A 331 18.68 -4.28 -5.71
N ARG A 332 18.71 -3.81 -4.46
CA ARG A 332 18.88 -2.38 -4.17
C ARG A 332 20.29 -1.90 -4.44
N ALA A 333 20.36 -0.70 -5.04
CA ALA A 333 21.63 -0.08 -5.34
C ALA A 333 22.40 0.26 -4.06
N VAL A 334 23.71 0.06 -4.10
CA VAL A 334 24.61 0.58 -3.07
C VAL A 334 24.69 2.10 -3.22
N PRO A 335 24.50 2.88 -2.14
CA PRO A 335 24.55 4.33 -2.23
C PRO A 335 25.91 4.82 -2.72
N GLY A 336 25.90 5.77 -3.66
CA GLY A 336 27.10 6.45 -4.08
C GLY A 336 27.64 7.40 -3.00
N LEU A 337 28.95 7.70 -3.04
CA LEU A 337 29.55 8.67 -2.11
C LEU A 337 28.97 10.07 -2.27
N SER A 338 28.69 10.48 -3.52
CA SER A 338 28.19 11.81 -3.87
C SER A 338 26.67 11.92 -4.03
N GLN A 339 25.96 10.78 -4.00
CA GLN A 339 24.52 10.76 -4.19
C GLN A 339 23.90 9.52 -3.54
N MET A 340 22.77 9.70 -2.86
CA MET A 340 22.00 8.61 -2.24
C MET A 340 20.50 8.83 -2.42
N ASN A 341 19.77 7.78 -2.78
CA ASN A 341 18.31 7.74 -2.67
C ASN A 341 17.91 7.27 -1.27
N LEU A 342 17.42 8.20 -0.46
CA LEU A 342 17.03 7.96 0.94
C LEU A 342 15.96 6.88 1.13
N LYS A 343 15.15 6.62 0.11
CA LYS A 343 14.09 5.61 0.17
C LYS A 343 14.58 4.27 -0.34
N GLU A 344 15.21 4.25 -1.52
CA GLU A 344 15.39 3.03 -2.29
C GLU A 344 16.80 2.41 -2.18
N ASP A 345 17.86 3.19 -1.89
CA ASP A 345 19.21 2.64 -1.79
C ASP A 345 19.39 1.79 -0.52
N GLN A 346 20.45 0.95 -0.53
CA GLN A 346 20.84 0.17 0.64
C GLN A 346 21.14 1.09 1.83
N GLY A 347 20.63 0.73 3.01
CA GLY A 347 20.68 1.58 4.20
C GLY A 347 19.67 2.72 4.20
N GLY A 348 18.83 2.85 3.16
CA GLY A 348 17.68 3.74 3.11
C GLY A 348 16.45 3.17 3.84
N LEU A 349 15.33 3.92 3.78
CA LEU A 349 14.11 3.57 4.51
C LEU A 349 13.57 2.18 4.12
N ARG A 350 13.62 1.82 2.84
CA ARG A 350 13.12 0.54 2.34
C ARG A 350 13.95 -0.64 2.85
N SER A 351 15.24 -0.45 3.04
CA SER A 351 16.11 -1.49 3.60
C SER A 351 15.65 -1.97 4.98
N LEU A 352 15.07 -1.07 5.80
CA LEU A 352 14.48 -1.48 7.07
C LEU A 352 13.03 -1.95 6.93
N GLN A 353 12.23 -1.36 6.04
CA GLN A 353 10.83 -1.74 5.87
C GLN A 353 10.67 -3.21 5.45
N ILE A 354 11.53 -3.72 4.57
CA ILE A 354 11.48 -5.10 4.11
C ILE A 354 11.60 -6.11 5.28
N PRO A 355 12.66 -6.07 6.11
CA PRO A 355 12.74 -6.95 7.28
C PRO A 355 11.57 -6.80 8.25
N LEU A 356 11.00 -5.60 8.39
CA LEU A 356 9.82 -5.39 9.24
C LEU A 356 8.58 -6.08 8.67
N TRP A 357 8.36 -6.05 7.35
CA TRP A 357 7.26 -6.78 6.71
C TRP A 357 7.42 -8.29 6.84
N LEU A 358 8.65 -8.79 6.67
CA LEU A 358 8.96 -10.20 6.90
C LEU A 358 8.72 -10.60 8.36
N ALA A 359 9.09 -9.76 9.31
CA ALA A 359 8.81 -9.99 10.71
C ALA A 359 7.30 -10.04 10.99
N ALA A 360 6.55 -9.08 10.42
CA ALA A 360 5.09 -9.05 10.53
C ALA A 360 4.46 -10.34 10.00
N ALA A 361 4.86 -10.79 8.80
CA ALA A 361 4.39 -12.03 8.21
C ALA A 361 4.78 -13.25 9.05
N THR A 362 6.05 -13.33 9.52
CA THR A 362 6.57 -14.43 10.32
C THR A 362 5.85 -14.58 11.67
N PHE A 363 5.56 -13.46 12.33
CA PHE A 363 4.88 -13.46 13.64
C PHE A 363 3.35 -13.42 13.55
N GLY A 364 2.80 -13.21 12.36
CA GLY A 364 1.35 -13.07 12.15
C GLY A 364 0.77 -11.83 12.82
N VAL A 365 1.57 -10.78 12.99
CA VAL A 365 1.19 -9.52 13.65
C VAL A 365 1.60 -8.36 12.75
N PHE A 366 0.66 -7.50 12.44
CA PHE A 366 0.88 -6.35 11.56
C PHE A 366 0.59 -5.05 12.32
N PRO A 367 1.57 -4.56 13.10
CA PRO A 367 1.46 -3.25 13.73
C PRO A 367 1.36 -2.16 12.68
N ASN A 368 0.60 -1.12 13.01
CA ASN A 368 0.41 -0.01 12.06
C ASN A 368 1.63 0.91 11.99
N GLN A 369 2.52 0.90 12.99
CA GLN A 369 3.64 1.84 13.10
C GLN A 369 4.98 1.12 13.17
N THR A 370 6.03 1.73 12.62
CA THR A 370 7.39 1.20 12.67
C THR A 370 7.89 1.02 14.11
N ALA A 371 7.58 1.94 15.02
CA ALA A 371 7.97 1.85 16.41
C ALA A 371 7.35 0.63 17.12
N ASP A 372 6.08 0.31 16.85
CA ASP A 372 5.42 -0.89 17.37
C ASP A 372 6.08 -2.17 16.85
N MET A 373 6.49 -2.17 15.57
CA MET A 373 7.22 -3.28 14.99
C MET A 373 8.60 -3.45 15.64
N LEU A 374 9.31 -2.36 15.89
CA LEU A 374 10.60 -2.42 16.61
C LEU A 374 10.42 -2.93 18.03
N ALA A 375 9.36 -2.52 18.73
CA ALA A 375 9.02 -3.07 20.05
C ALA A 375 8.74 -4.58 20.01
N LEU A 376 8.03 -5.06 18.97
CA LEU A 376 7.83 -6.49 18.73
C LEU A 376 9.15 -7.22 18.52
N LEU A 377 10.06 -6.69 17.70
CA LEU A 377 11.37 -7.30 17.47
C LEU A 377 12.21 -7.38 18.75
N ILE A 378 12.14 -6.36 19.62
CA ILE A 378 12.80 -6.39 20.93
C ILE A 378 12.18 -7.46 21.82
N GLN A 379 10.86 -7.53 21.90
CA GLN A 379 10.14 -8.56 22.67
C GLN A 379 10.47 -9.97 22.19
N LYS A 380 10.59 -10.16 20.87
CA LYS A 380 10.98 -11.45 20.26
C LYS A 380 12.48 -11.72 20.32
N ARG A 381 13.27 -10.84 20.94
CA ARG A 381 14.74 -10.93 21.06
C ARG A 381 15.47 -11.02 19.72
N ILE A 382 14.91 -10.41 18.69
CA ILE A 382 15.55 -10.26 17.38
C ILE A 382 16.57 -9.13 17.44
N ILE A 383 16.24 -8.01 18.12
CA ILE A 383 17.14 -6.90 18.38
C ILE A 383 17.15 -6.56 19.89
N SER A 384 18.20 -5.89 20.34
CA SER A 384 18.26 -5.37 21.71
C SER A 384 17.52 -4.02 21.81
N PRO A 385 17.08 -3.59 23.02
CA PRO A 385 16.49 -2.26 23.22
C PRO A 385 17.39 -1.12 22.72
N ARG A 386 18.71 -1.24 22.92
CA ARG A 386 19.68 -0.27 22.44
C ARG A 386 19.73 -0.19 20.91
N GLN A 387 19.61 -1.33 20.22
CA GLN A 387 19.54 -1.38 18.77
C GLN A 387 18.24 -0.74 18.24
N GLY A 388 17.10 -1.06 18.87
CA GLY A 388 15.83 -0.43 18.52
C GLY A 388 15.85 1.09 18.66
N PHE A 389 16.38 1.61 19.77
CA PHE A 389 16.53 3.04 19.99
C PHE A 389 17.41 3.73 18.91
N LYS A 390 18.56 3.12 18.60
CA LYS A 390 19.44 3.64 17.55
C LYS A 390 18.81 3.60 16.16
N LEU A 391 18.01 2.57 15.85
CA LEU A 391 17.24 2.52 14.59
C LEU A 391 16.24 3.68 14.51
N CYS A 392 15.53 3.98 15.60
CA CYS A 392 14.65 5.15 15.64
C CYS A 392 15.40 6.47 15.38
N GLN A 393 16.59 6.64 15.98
CA GLN A 393 17.42 7.82 15.71
C GLN A 393 17.88 7.92 14.25
N ALA A 394 18.25 6.78 13.65
CA ALA A 394 18.65 6.73 12.26
C ALA A 394 17.47 7.02 11.32
N LEU A 395 16.29 6.45 11.59
CA LEU A 395 15.06 6.74 10.85
C LEU A 395 14.67 8.21 10.97
N GLU A 396 14.74 8.80 12.18
CA GLU A 396 14.47 10.21 12.40
C GLU A 396 15.34 11.10 11.51
N PHE A 397 16.63 10.78 11.43
CA PHE A 397 17.55 11.50 10.57
C PHE A 397 17.23 11.34 9.09
N LEU A 398 16.96 10.12 8.62
CA LEU A 398 16.58 9.89 7.22
C LEU A 398 15.26 10.59 6.85
N TYR A 399 14.27 10.58 7.74
CA TYR A 399 13.03 11.32 7.51
C TYR A 399 13.24 12.84 7.51
N ASP A 400 14.16 13.36 8.34
CA ASP A 400 14.51 14.78 8.31
C ASP A 400 15.11 15.17 6.96
N LEU A 401 16.08 14.42 6.47
CA LEU A 401 16.68 14.64 5.15
C LEU A 401 15.66 14.50 4.02
N ARG A 402 14.80 13.47 4.09
CA ARG A 402 13.76 13.23 3.08
C ARG A 402 12.73 14.35 3.04
N ASN A 403 12.29 14.83 4.18
CA ASN A 403 11.38 15.97 4.26
C ASN A 403 12.04 17.24 3.73
N PHE A 404 13.31 17.45 4.08
CA PHE A 404 14.07 18.60 3.61
C PHE A 404 14.26 18.57 2.07
N SER A 405 14.65 17.43 1.50
CA SER A 405 14.82 17.30 0.03
C SER A 405 13.50 17.52 -0.71
N ALA A 406 12.36 17.06 -0.16
CA ALA A 406 11.05 17.22 -0.77
C ALA A 406 10.55 18.69 -0.80
N THR A 407 11.03 19.51 0.11
CA THR A 407 10.57 20.90 0.25
C THR A 407 11.66 21.91 -0.11
N GLY A 408 12.88 21.44 -0.37
CA GLY A 408 14.07 22.25 -0.55
C GLY A 408 13.93 23.31 -1.63
N GLU A 409 13.47 22.92 -2.83
CA GLU A 409 13.26 23.83 -3.95
C GLU A 409 12.18 24.89 -3.61
N LYS A 410 11.03 24.44 -3.12
CA LYS A 410 9.85 25.30 -2.93
C LYS A 410 9.97 26.30 -1.76
N PHE A 411 10.64 25.88 -0.65
CA PHE A 411 10.57 26.62 0.61
C PHE A 411 11.93 27.07 1.16
N HIS A 412 13.02 26.51 0.68
CA HIS A 412 14.34 26.73 1.27
C HIS A 412 15.32 27.41 0.30
N PHE A 413 14.93 27.49 -0.96
CA PHE A 413 15.75 28.09 -2.01
C PHE A 413 15.46 29.57 -2.14
N ASP A 414 16.18 30.39 -1.38
CA ASP A 414 16.08 31.85 -1.32
C ASP A 414 17.34 32.54 -1.90
N ASP A 415 17.41 33.86 -1.74
CA ASP A 415 18.54 34.64 -2.24
C ASP A 415 19.87 34.23 -1.60
N GLU A 416 19.87 33.85 -0.31
CA GLU A 416 21.07 33.36 0.37
C GLU A 416 21.60 32.06 -0.25
N ALA A 417 20.72 31.13 -0.65
CA ALA A 417 21.10 29.91 -1.35
C ALA A 417 21.66 30.20 -2.75
N ARG A 418 21.08 31.18 -3.47
CA ARG A 418 21.58 31.63 -4.79
C ARG A 418 22.93 32.31 -4.70
N GLU A 419 23.14 33.18 -3.71
CA GLU A 419 24.45 33.83 -3.48
C GLU A 419 25.57 32.82 -3.20
N ARG A 420 25.22 31.65 -2.64
CA ARG A 420 26.17 30.55 -2.43
C ARG A 420 26.35 29.64 -3.63
N GLY A 421 25.79 30.00 -4.78
CA GLY A 421 25.96 29.28 -6.05
C GLY A 421 25.19 27.98 -6.14
N LEU A 422 24.12 27.80 -5.33
CA LEU A 422 23.23 26.64 -5.43
C LEU A 422 22.22 26.83 -6.58
N SER A 423 21.85 25.75 -7.23
CA SER A 423 20.85 25.72 -8.31
C SER A 423 19.62 24.92 -7.87
N GLU A 424 18.41 25.45 -8.12
CA GLU A 424 17.13 24.76 -7.85
C GLU A 424 17.07 23.40 -8.54
N LYS A 425 17.62 23.29 -9.77
CA LYS A 425 17.63 22.07 -10.58
C LYS A 425 18.42 20.92 -9.99
N ASP A 426 19.32 21.22 -9.06
CA ASP A 426 20.17 20.23 -8.42
C ASP A 426 19.51 19.58 -7.19
N ILE A 427 18.39 20.15 -6.73
CA ILE A 427 17.63 19.62 -5.59
C ILE A 427 16.59 18.61 -6.11
N GLN A 428 16.71 17.36 -5.72
CA GLN A 428 15.85 16.28 -6.15
C GLN A 428 15.16 15.60 -4.96
N ILE A 429 13.88 15.27 -5.13
CA ILE A 429 13.08 14.58 -4.12
C ILE A 429 13.69 13.20 -3.82
N ASN A 430 13.80 12.86 -2.55
CA ASN A 430 14.42 11.62 -2.03
C ASN A 430 15.92 11.48 -2.31
N ILE A 431 16.56 12.41 -3.01
CA ILE A 431 17.98 12.32 -3.32
C ILE A 431 18.77 13.28 -2.43
N ILE A 432 19.81 12.77 -1.80
CA ILE A 432 20.83 13.58 -1.14
C ILE A 432 22.05 13.62 -2.04
N ASN A 433 22.44 14.83 -2.42
CA ASN A 433 23.62 15.16 -3.20
C ASN A 433 24.30 16.40 -2.61
N ASP A 434 25.44 16.82 -3.14
CA ASP A 434 26.20 17.98 -2.67
C ASP A 434 25.37 19.27 -2.54
N ALA A 435 24.44 19.51 -3.48
CA ALA A 435 23.58 20.69 -3.44
C ALA A 435 22.58 20.61 -2.26
N THR A 436 21.94 19.46 -2.07
CA THR A 436 21.01 19.22 -0.97
C THR A 436 21.72 19.33 0.38
N GLU A 437 22.94 18.78 0.50
CA GLU A 437 23.75 18.82 1.71
C GLU A 437 24.13 20.27 2.11
N ARG A 438 24.63 21.04 1.14
CA ARG A 438 24.96 22.47 1.37
C ARG A 438 23.75 23.27 1.77
N LEU A 439 22.61 23.07 1.09
CA LEU A 439 21.36 23.75 1.43
C LEU A 439 20.86 23.34 2.82
N TYR A 440 20.94 22.06 3.18
CA TYR A 440 20.58 21.55 4.50
C TYR A 440 21.42 22.18 5.61
N LEU A 441 22.74 22.22 5.45
CA LEU A 441 23.66 22.85 6.41
C LEU A 441 23.37 24.34 6.58
N LEU A 442 23.07 25.02 5.48
CA LEU A 442 22.74 26.44 5.49
C LEU A 442 21.46 26.72 6.30
N LYS A 443 20.41 25.91 6.13
CA LYS A 443 19.09 26.15 6.72
C LYS A 443 18.90 25.56 8.11
N LYS A 444 19.34 24.31 8.31
CA LYS A 444 19.13 23.60 9.60
C LYS A 444 20.15 23.95 10.66
N LYS A 445 21.37 24.36 10.27
CA LYS A 445 22.48 24.73 11.21
C LYS A 445 22.78 23.65 12.27
N ARG A 446 22.44 22.39 11.98
CA ARG A 446 22.59 21.25 12.91
C ARG A 446 24.03 20.71 12.93
N PHE A 447 24.75 20.84 11.84
CA PHE A 447 26.12 20.38 11.68
C PHE A 447 27.04 21.57 11.34
N GLN A 448 28.28 21.52 11.82
CA GLN A 448 29.24 22.63 11.63
C GLN A 448 29.88 22.61 10.23
N THR A 449 30.12 21.43 9.67
CA THR A 449 30.78 21.24 8.38
C THR A 449 30.14 20.09 7.59
N ILE A 450 30.40 20.05 6.27
CA ILE A 450 30.00 18.95 5.40
C ILE A 450 30.61 17.63 5.87
N ASP A 451 31.89 17.61 6.24
CA ASP A 451 32.57 16.38 6.68
C ASP A 451 31.94 15.77 7.95
N VAL A 452 31.44 16.61 8.87
CA VAL A 452 30.74 16.14 10.07
C VAL A 452 29.37 15.56 9.70
N PHE A 453 28.67 16.24 8.79
CA PHE A 453 27.38 15.78 8.26
C PHE A 453 27.52 14.45 7.55
N ASP A 454 28.47 14.32 6.60
CA ASP A 454 28.71 13.11 5.82
C ASP A 454 29.07 11.91 6.69
N ARG A 455 29.98 12.11 7.66
CA ARG A 455 30.30 11.03 8.60
C ARG A 455 29.08 10.58 9.39
N TYR A 456 28.23 11.50 9.82
CA TYR A 456 27.03 11.16 10.54
C TYR A 456 26.02 10.46 9.63
N ARG A 457 25.83 10.93 8.40
CA ARG A 457 24.96 10.32 7.39
C ARG A 457 25.39 8.89 7.10
N LEU A 458 26.64 8.68 6.76
CA LEU A 458 27.20 7.35 6.51
C LEU A 458 27.00 6.42 7.71
N GLN A 459 27.29 6.90 8.93
CA GLN A 459 27.10 6.11 10.14
C GLN A 459 25.63 5.68 10.34
N MET A 460 24.64 6.53 10.03
CA MET A 460 23.23 6.19 10.15
C MET A 460 22.79 5.20 9.06
N VAL A 461 23.25 5.39 7.83
CA VAL A 461 22.97 4.50 6.71
C VAL A 461 23.57 3.12 6.94
N ASP A 462 24.83 3.03 7.32
CA ASP A 462 25.53 1.77 7.63
C ASP A 462 24.84 1.05 8.79
N TYR A 463 24.38 1.80 9.78
CA TYR A 463 23.69 1.23 10.93
C TYR A 463 22.34 0.60 10.54
N ILE A 464 21.56 1.28 9.69
CA ILE A 464 20.30 0.74 9.17
C ILE A 464 20.60 -0.51 8.33
N GLN A 465 21.58 -0.45 7.43
CA GLN A 465 21.93 -1.58 6.57
C GLN A 465 22.37 -2.80 7.39
N TYR A 466 23.29 -2.61 8.33
CA TYR A 466 23.79 -3.67 9.20
C TYR A 466 22.67 -4.33 10.01
N LEU A 467 21.81 -3.53 10.66
CA LEU A 467 20.73 -4.10 11.47
C LEU A 467 19.61 -4.69 10.62
N SER A 468 19.29 -4.11 9.49
CA SER A 468 18.31 -4.67 8.55
C SER A 468 18.75 -6.06 8.08
N GLN A 469 20.01 -6.21 7.71
CA GLN A 469 20.59 -7.50 7.33
C GLN A 469 20.57 -8.50 8.50
N ALA A 470 20.95 -8.06 9.70
CA ALA A 470 20.91 -8.92 10.88
C ALA A 470 19.50 -9.36 11.28
N ILE A 471 18.50 -8.47 11.13
CA ILE A 471 17.09 -8.81 11.35
C ILE A 471 16.64 -9.82 10.29
N LEU A 472 16.94 -9.55 9.03
CA LEU A 472 16.58 -10.41 7.90
C LEU A 472 17.12 -11.83 8.12
N GLN A 473 18.42 -11.97 8.40
CA GLN A 473 19.04 -13.27 8.63
C GLN A 473 18.37 -14.03 9.77
N ARG A 474 18.13 -13.38 10.92
CA ARG A 474 17.46 -14.01 12.08
C ARG A 474 16.01 -14.40 11.81
N LEU A 475 15.32 -13.67 10.92
CA LEU A 475 13.98 -14.02 10.51
C LEU A 475 13.98 -15.17 9.51
N LEU A 476 14.94 -15.21 8.59
CA LEU A 476 15.10 -16.31 7.64
C LEU A 476 15.34 -17.65 8.35
N ASP A 477 16.23 -17.68 9.34
CA ASP A 477 16.45 -18.88 10.16
C ASP A 477 15.12 -19.41 10.72
N ARG A 478 14.26 -18.52 11.24
CA ARG A 478 12.94 -18.88 11.77
C ARG A 478 11.92 -19.25 10.70
N THR A 479 11.98 -18.60 9.55
CA THR A 479 11.10 -18.86 8.41
C THR A 479 11.36 -20.24 7.85
N ILE A 480 12.63 -20.57 7.63
CA ILE A 480 13.04 -21.88 7.11
C ILE A 480 12.62 -22.99 8.09
N VAL A 481 12.83 -22.80 9.40
CA VAL A 481 12.33 -23.75 10.43
C VAL A 481 10.82 -23.92 10.34
N ARG A 482 10.05 -22.87 10.08
CA ARG A 482 8.58 -22.96 9.95
C ARG A 482 8.17 -23.67 8.66
N THR A 483 8.80 -23.36 7.54
CA THR A 483 8.48 -23.95 6.23
C THR A 483 8.86 -25.40 6.15
N PHE A 484 10.00 -25.78 6.75
CA PHE A 484 10.53 -27.13 6.75
C PHE A 484 10.42 -27.85 8.11
N SER A 485 9.53 -27.41 8.99
CA SER A 485 9.35 -28.01 10.32
C SER A 485 8.97 -29.50 10.29
N ASN A 486 8.45 -29.98 9.15
CA ASN A 486 8.09 -31.38 8.95
C ASN A 486 9.27 -32.24 8.45
N PHE A 487 10.44 -31.64 8.18
CA PHE A 487 11.61 -32.34 7.69
C PHE A 487 12.77 -32.19 8.69
N GLN A 488 13.50 -33.27 8.91
CA GLN A 488 14.66 -33.26 9.77
C GLN A 488 15.79 -34.05 9.12
N VAL A 489 17.02 -33.58 9.34
CA VAL A 489 18.21 -34.36 8.96
C VAL A 489 18.50 -35.36 10.06
N VAL A 490 18.52 -36.63 9.69
CA VAL A 490 18.84 -37.72 10.56
C VAL A 490 20.19 -38.29 10.16
N VAL A 491 21.08 -38.47 11.14
CA VAL A 491 22.36 -39.15 10.91
C VAL A 491 22.20 -40.62 11.34
N HIS A 492 22.15 -41.51 10.33
CA HIS A 492 22.11 -42.94 10.57
C HIS A 492 23.38 -43.59 9.99
N LEU A 493 24.12 -44.32 10.84
CA LEU A 493 25.37 -44.98 10.45
C LEU A 493 26.39 -44.08 9.72
N GLY A 494 26.44 -42.80 10.10
CA GLY A 494 27.35 -41.82 9.49
C GLY A 494 26.89 -41.24 8.16
N GLN A 495 25.73 -41.63 7.67
CA GLN A 495 25.10 -41.01 6.51
C GLN A 495 24.00 -40.04 6.92
N ARG A 496 23.96 -38.89 6.30
CA ARG A 496 22.89 -37.89 6.48
C ARG A 496 21.70 -38.30 5.65
N GLN A 497 20.52 -38.34 6.25
CA GLN A 497 19.25 -38.57 5.55
C GLN A 497 18.25 -37.51 5.96
N ILE A 498 17.51 -36.99 4.99
CA ILE A 498 16.43 -36.07 5.20
C ILE A 498 15.13 -36.88 5.26
N VAL A 499 14.38 -36.73 6.33
CA VAL A 499 13.21 -37.57 6.61
C VAL A 499 12.07 -36.71 7.14
N GLU A 500 10.85 -37.05 6.75
CA GLU A 500 9.65 -36.41 7.29
C GLU A 500 9.46 -36.70 8.78
N VAL A 501 9.15 -35.69 9.59
CA VAL A 501 9.10 -35.78 11.07
C VAL A 501 8.16 -36.87 11.59
N ASN A 502 7.09 -37.17 10.85
CA ASN A 502 6.10 -38.19 11.22
C ASN A 502 6.63 -39.63 11.11
N ALA A 503 7.80 -39.85 10.49
CA ALA A 503 8.41 -41.16 10.29
C ALA A 503 9.49 -41.52 11.34
N LEU A 504 9.73 -40.66 12.33
CA LEU A 504 10.99 -40.64 13.10
C LEU A 504 10.88 -41.00 14.58
N GLU A 505 9.86 -41.73 15.03
CA GLU A 505 9.84 -42.21 16.42
C GLU A 505 11.10 -43.04 16.73
N GLY A 506 11.98 -42.46 17.55
CA GLY A 506 13.15 -43.16 18.11
C GLY A 506 14.51 -42.92 17.46
N MET A 507 14.64 -42.04 16.43
CA MET A 507 15.93 -41.72 15.83
C MET A 507 16.59 -40.43 16.38
N PRO A 508 17.95 -40.38 16.47
CA PRO A 508 18.63 -39.16 16.89
C PRO A 508 18.46 -38.06 15.84
N GLN A 509 17.94 -36.92 16.27
CA GLN A 509 17.61 -35.77 15.41
C GLN A 509 18.72 -34.73 15.48
N VAL A 510 19.14 -34.22 14.32
CA VAL A 510 20.05 -33.07 14.23
C VAL A 510 19.18 -31.79 14.24
N PRO A 511 19.41 -30.85 15.18
CA PRO A 511 18.68 -29.61 15.23
C PRO A 511 18.78 -28.87 13.87
N MET A 512 17.66 -28.36 13.38
CA MET A 512 17.61 -27.63 12.10
C MET A 512 18.62 -26.48 12.05
N SER A 513 18.92 -25.84 13.18
CA SER A 513 19.97 -24.80 13.28
C SER A 513 21.36 -25.25 12.83
N LEU A 514 21.66 -26.58 12.87
CA LEU A 514 22.92 -27.12 12.36
C LEU A 514 22.89 -27.32 10.84
N ILE A 515 21.71 -27.49 10.25
CA ILE A 515 21.55 -27.61 8.78
C ILE A 515 21.89 -26.29 8.09
N PHE A 516 21.53 -25.16 8.70
CA PHE A 516 21.77 -23.83 8.14
C PHE A 516 23.23 -23.36 8.19
N ASN A 517 24.05 -24.04 8.99
CA ASN A 517 25.49 -23.85 8.99
C ASN A 517 26.20 -24.81 8.01
N ASP A 518 25.45 -25.64 7.29
CA ASP A 518 25.95 -26.58 6.30
C ASP A 518 25.17 -26.44 4.99
N PRO A 519 25.66 -25.64 4.04
CA PRO A 519 25.01 -25.39 2.76
C PRO A 519 24.71 -26.66 1.96
N THR A 520 25.57 -27.69 2.09
CA THR A 520 25.38 -28.96 1.38
C THR A 520 24.15 -29.71 1.90
N ALA A 521 23.93 -29.72 3.22
CA ALA A 521 22.74 -30.32 3.81
C ALA A 521 21.45 -29.57 3.43
N LEU A 522 21.54 -28.28 3.21
CA LEU A 522 20.43 -27.45 2.74
C LEU A 522 20.06 -27.76 1.28
N LEU A 523 21.07 -27.92 0.41
CA LEU A 523 20.87 -28.34 -0.99
C LEU A 523 20.25 -29.74 -1.07
N GLU A 524 20.73 -30.69 -0.26
CA GLU A 524 20.16 -32.04 -0.18
C GLU A 524 18.70 -32.03 0.30
N LEU A 525 18.36 -31.13 1.25
CA LEU A 525 16.98 -30.93 1.71
C LEU A 525 16.09 -30.43 0.57
N PHE A 526 16.57 -29.48 -0.24
CA PHE A 526 15.83 -28.95 -1.37
C PHE A 526 15.67 -29.96 -2.49
N GLU A 527 16.71 -30.73 -2.79
CA GLU A 527 16.62 -31.82 -3.76
C GLU A 527 15.60 -32.88 -3.33
N TYR A 528 15.59 -33.24 -2.04
CA TYR A 528 14.65 -34.21 -1.50
C TYR A 528 13.21 -33.71 -1.53
N VAL A 529 12.96 -32.49 -1.06
CA VAL A 529 11.63 -31.85 -1.10
C VAL A 529 11.15 -31.67 -2.54
N GLY A 530 12.06 -31.40 -3.46
CA GLY A 530 11.74 -31.27 -4.89
C GLY A 530 11.51 -32.59 -5.62
N GLN A 531 11.92 -33.73 -5.05
CA GLN A 531 11.66 -35.07 -5.58
C GLN A 531 10.42 -35.74 -4.96
N SER A 532 9.93 -35.20 -3.83
CA SER A 532 8.71 -35.66 -3.18
C SER A 532 7.48 -35.12 -3.93
N GLU A 533 6.33 -35.77 -3.79
CA GLU A 533 5.05 -35.41 -4.43
C GLU A 533 4.50 -34.03 -3.98
N TYR A 534 5.26 -33.27 -3.20
CA TYR A 534 4.96 -31.86 -2.92
C TYR A 534 5.28 -31.05 -4.17
N ASP A 535 4.23 -30.50 -4.76
CA ASP A 535 4.26 -29.67 -5.98
C ASP A 535 4.92 -28.30 -5.70
N LEU A 536 6.22 -28.31 -5.40
CA LEU A 536 7.04 -27.12 -5.38
C LEU A 536 7.36 -26.77 -6.82
N SER A 537 6.89 -25.62 -7.29
CA SER A 537 7.17 -25.14 -8.64
C SER A 537 8.68 -25.12 -8.89
N PHE A 538 9.09 -25.40 -10.13
CA PHE A 538 10.50 -25.41 -10.55
C PHE A 538 11.19 -24.08 -10.22
N ASP A 539 10.46 -22.96 -10.33
CA ASP A 539 10.90 -21.62 -9.99
C ASP A 539 11.28 -21.47 -8.50
N LEU A 540 10.60 -22.16 -7.60
CA LEU A 540 10.89 -22.12 -6.17
C LEU A 540 12.25 -22.75 -5.84
N LYS A 541 12.70 -23.77 -6.62
CA LYS A 541 14.01 -24.41 -6.41
C LYS A 541 15.16 -23.50 -6.79
N ASP A 542 15.05 -22.80 -7.92
CA ASP A 542 16.05 -21.85 -8.38
C ASP A 542 16.10 -20.63 -7.43
N GLU A 543 14.94 -20.15 -7.00
CA GLU A 543 14.82 -19.06 -6.04
C GLU A 543 15.39 -19.42 -4.66
N MET A 544 15.24 -20.65 -4.22
CA MET A 544 15.82 -21.13 -2.96
C MET A 544 17.33 -21.38 -3.08
N ALA A 545 17.83 -21.79 -4.26
CA ALA A 545 19.26 -21.85 -4.54
C ALA A 545 19.92 -20.46 -4.50
N ASP A 546 19.26 -19.45 -5.03
CA ASP A 546 19.70 -18.05 -4.92
C ASP A 546 19.66 -17.56 -3.47
N LEU A 547 18.67 -17.96 -2.67
CA LEU A 547 18.61 -17.67 -1.25
C LEU A 547 19.83 -18.24 -0.50
N ILE A 548 20.24 -19.45 -0.82
CA ILE A 548 21.43 -20.08 -0.23
C ILE A 548 22.70 -19.31 -0.60
N ARG A 549 22.85 -18.90 -1.86
CA ARG A 549 23.99 -18.05 -2.29
C ARG A 549 24.05 -16.74 -1.54
N ILE A 550 22.90 -16.17 -1.21
CA ILE A 550 22.76 -14.93 -0.46
C ILE A 550 23.12 -15.09 1.02
N ILE A 551 22.71 -16.21 1.64
CA ILE A 551 22.96 -16.51 3.07
C ILE A 551 24.42 -16.95 3.30
N THR A 552 25.08 -17.51 2.27
CA THR A 552 26.43 -18.09 2.38
C THR A 552 27.35 -17.61 1.24
N PRO A 553 27.61 -16.30 1.11
CA PRO A 553 28.40 -15.78 0.01
C PRO A 553 29.82 -16.34 -0.06
N ASP A 554 30.43 -16.74 1.06
CA ASP A 554 31.83 -17.19 1.15
C ASP A 554 32.04 -18.70 0.94
N VAL A 555 30.98 -19.49 0.73
CA VAL A 555 31.05 -20.96 0.71
C VAL A 555 30.88 -21.54 -0.70
N ILE A 556 30.44 -20.75 -1.68
CA ILE A 556 30.12 -21.24 -3.03
C ILE A 556 31.30 -21.11 -4.02
N ASP A 557 32.33 -20.36 -3.68
CA ASP A 557 33.56 -20.22 -4.48
C ASP A 557 34.64 -21.27 -4.19
N THR A 558 34.34 -22.31 -3.42
CA THR A 558 35.19 -23.48 -3.22
C THR A 558 34.50 -24.75 -3.70
#